data_964ca801367bda3d046a6701d9c98537
#
_entry.id   964ca801367bda3d046a6701d9c98537
#
_cell.length_a   1.000
_cell.length_b   1.000
_cell.length_c   1.000
_cell.angle_alpha   90.00
_cell.angle_beta   90.00
_cell.angle_gamma   90.00
#
_symmetry.space_group_name_H-M   'P 1'
#
loop_
_entity.id
_entity.type
_entity.pdbx_description
1 polymer ?
#
loop_
_entity_poly.entity_id
_entity_poly.type
_entity_poly.pdbx_seq_one_letter_code
_entity_poly.pdbx_strand_id
1 'polypeptide(L)'
;AGPIQWSVIHGDPETGVTTMLMAEGLDTGDMLLTLKTPIGEEETYGELHDRLMHIGAQALSQTVAGLADGTITPVKQDGRLATYAPMLDKKIAELDFTRPARELHNLIRGLSPWPVALTHLDGKLLKVHKAAVAEGYSGEPGTLLDSKRMIVACGEGALEFLTVQLEGAKRMDASVFLPGRRLEVGHRLG
;
A
#
# COMPACT_ATOMS: atom_id res chain seq x y z
N ALA A 1 11.26 -9.14 4.86
CA ALA A 1 11.22 -7.71 4.53
C ALA A 1 10.14 -7.45 3.47
N GLY A 2 9.51 -6.28 3.56
CA GLY A 2 8.45 -5.87 2.63
C GLY A 2 8.73 -4.51 1.96
N PRO A 3 9.89 -4.28 1.31
CA PRO A 3 10.26 -2.95 0.86
C PRO A 3 9.25 -2.32 -0.11
N ILE A 4 8.68 -3.09 -1.03
CA ILE A 4 7.68 -2.58 -1.99
C ILE A 4 6.42 -2.13 -1.26
N GLN A 5 5.94 -2.92 -0.28
CA GLN A 5 4.76 -2.57 0.51
C GLN A 5 5.00 -1.30 1.33
N TRP A 6 6.17 -1.19 1.97
CA TRP A 6 6.51 0.00 2.76
C TRP A 6 6.62 1.26 1.91
N SER A 7 7.18 1.20 0.69
CA SER A 7 7.19 2.35 -0.22
C SER A 7 5.77 2.85 -0.53
N VAL A 8 4.81 1.92 -0.75
CA VAL A 8 3.40 2.30 -0.96
C VAL A 8 2.77 2.85 0.31
N ILE A 9 2.99 2.21 1.47
CA ILE A 9 2.43 2.64 2.78
C ILE A 9 2.95 4.02 3.18
N HIS A 10 4.23 4.31 2.93
CA HIS A 10 4.82 5.62 3.23
C HIS A 10 4.35 6.71 2.25
N GLY A 11 3.78 6.32 1.10
CA GLY A 11 3.36 7.25 0.06
C GLY A 11 4.55 7.83 -0.71
N ASP A 12 5.62 7.04 -0.87
CA ASP A 12 6.77 7.43 -1.66
C ASP A 12 6.33 7.74 -3.10
N PRO A 13 6.86 8.83 -3.72
CA PRO A 13 6.46 9.20 -5.07
C PRO A 13 7.09 8.30 -6.14
N GLU A 14 8.22 7.67 -5.84
CA GLU A 14 8.96 6.76 -6.73
C GLU A 14 9.57 5.59 -5.97
N THR A 15 9.83 4.52 -6.69
CA THR A 15 10.60 3.35 -6.25
C THR A 15 11.45 2.83 -7.41
N GLY A 16 12.04 1.65 -7.29
CA GLY A 16 12.81 1.07 -8.37
C GLY A 16 13.38 -0.29 -8.05
N VAL A 17 14.15 -0.80 -8.99
CA VAL A 17 14.94 -2.02 -8.85
C VAL A 17 16.41 -1.67 -9.04
N THR A 18 17.24 -2.14 -8.12
CA THR A 18 18.69 -2.01 -8.19
C THR A 18 19.33 -3.39 -8.25
N THR A 19 20.11 -3.65 -9.28
CA THR A 19 21.01 -4.81 -9.31
C THR A 19 22.28 -4.47 -8.55
N MET A 20 22.87 -5.44 -7.86
CA MET A 20 24.09 -5.24 -7.06
C MET A 20 24.98 -6.49 -7.10
N LEU A 21 26.25 -6.31 -6.73
CA LEU A 21 27.16 -7.42 -6.44
C LEU A 21 26.77 -8.09 -5.12
N MET A 22 26.97 -9.39 -5.03
CA MET A 22 26.82 -10.10 -3.76
C MET A 22 27.96 -9.72 -2.80
N ALA A 23 27.61 -9.49 -1.53
CA ALA A 23 28.56 -9.23 -0.45
C ALA A 23 28.20 -10.09 0.77
N GLU A 24 29.03 -10.10 1.82
CA GLU A 24 28.77 -10.88 3.04
C GLU A 24 27.55 -10.38 3.82
N GLY A 25 27.30 -9.06 3.82
CA GLY A 25 26.15 -8.46 4.46
C GLY A 25 24.89 -8.56 3.61
N LEU A 26 23.72 -8.54 4.27
CA LEU A 26 22.43 -8.53 3.60
C LEU A 26 22.24 -7.21 2.84
N ASP A 27 22.05 -7.30 1.53
CA ASP A 27 21.83 -6.19 0.61
C ASP A 27 22.86 -5.05 0.68
N THR A 28 24.14 -5.36 1.00
CA THR A 28 25.21 -4.37 1.21
C THR A 28 26.21 -4.27 0.06
N GLY A 29 26.03 -5.05 -1.00
CA GLY A 29 26.94 -5.05 -2.15
C GLY A 29 26.87 -3.78 -2.99
N ASP A 30 27.92 -3.57 -3.80
CA ASP A 30 27.99 -2.39 -4.66
C ASP A 30 26.89 -2.41 -5.71
N MET A 31 26.20 -1.27 -5.90
CA MET A 31 25.14 -1.09 -6.89
C MET A 31 25.71 -1.11 -8.30
N LEU A 32 25.02 -1.77 -9.22
CA LEU A 32 25.40 -1.89 -10.63
C LEU A 32 24.52 -1.05 -11.54
N LEU A 33 23.21 -1.29 -11.50
CA LEU A 33 22.23 -0.58 -12.29
C LEU A 33 20.97 -0.33 -11.46
N THR A 34 20.45 0.90 -11.52
CA THR A 34 19.19 1.27 -10.89
C THR A 34 18.20 1.74 -11.94
N LEU A 35 17.04 1.11 -12.01
CA LEU A 35 15.91 1.55 -12.82
C LEU A 35 14.78 2.04 -11.90
N LYS A 36 14.49 3.34 -11.97
CA LYS A 36 13.44 4.00 -11.19
C LYS A 36 12.11 4.02 -11.92
N THR A 37 11.03 4.09 -11.15
CA THR A 37 9.67 4.19 -11.66
C THR A 37 8.79 4.95 -10.67
N PRO A 38 7.86 5.82 -11.10
CA PRO A 38 6.91 6.46 -10.21
C PRO A 38 5.95 5.43 -9.61
N ILE A 39 5.43 5.72 -8.42
CA ILE A 39 4.33 4.99 -7.79
C ILE A 39 3.05 5.77 -8.07
N GLY A 40 2.05 5.13 -8.71
CA GLY A 40 0.76 5.75 -8.97
C GLY A 40 0.00 6.05 -7.67
N GLU A 41 -0.78 7.15 -7.65
CA GLU A 41 -1.51 7.57 -6.45
C GLU A 41 -2.51 6.52 -5.94
N GLU A 42 -3.13 5.77 -6.85
CA GLU A 42 -4.09 4.70 -6.57
C GLU A 42 -3.49 3.30 -6.73
N GLU A 43 -2.21 3.20 -7.12
CA GLU A 43 -1.54 1.93 -7.38
C GLU A 43 -1.39 1.12 -6.10
N THR A 44 -1.84 -0.13 -6.14
CA THR A 44 -1.70 -1.07 -5.03
C THR A 44 -0.31 -1.70 -5.01
N TYR A 45 0.08 -2.25 -3.86
CA TYR A 45 1.29 -3.07 -3.75
C TYR A 45 1.33 -4.20 -4.79
N GLY A 46 0.20 -4.89 -5.02
CA GLY A 46 0.17 -5.99 -5.99
C GLY A 46 0.47 -5.53 -7.42
N GLU A 47 -0.14 -4.43 -7.86
CA GLU A 47 0.10 -3.85 -9.18
C GLU A 47 1.54 -3.36 -9.33
N LEU A 48 2.07 -2.67 -8.33
CA LEU A 48 3.46 -2.22 -8.31
C LEU A 48 4.44 -3.39 -8.31
N HIS A 49 4.19 -4.44 -7.53
CA HIS A 49 5.00 -5.67 -7.50
C HIS A 49 5.10 -6.30 -8.89
N ASP A 50 3.98 -6.47 -9.58
CA ASP A 50 3.95 -7.08 -10.91
C ASP A 50 4.71 -6.23 -11.94
N ARG A 51 4.59 -4.91 -11.84
CA ARG A 51 5.32 -3.96 -12.68
C ARG A 51 6.83 -3.97 -12.38
N LEU A 52 7.23 -4.01 -11.11
CA LEU A 52 8.64 -4.10 -10.70
C LEU A 52 9.28 -5.42 -11.10
N MET A 53 8.52 -6.51 -11.17
CA MET A 53 9.02 -7.80 -11.66
C MET A 53 9.53 -7.68 -13.11
N HIS A 54 8.79 -6.99 -13.99
CA HIS A 54 9.22 -6.75 -15.36
C HIS A 54 10.42 -5.79 -15.45
N ILE A 55 10.42 -4.73 -14.65
CA ILE A 55 11.55 -3.79 -14.55
C ILE A 55 12.80 -4.51 -14.05
N GLY A 56 12.65 -5.42 -13.08
CA GLY A 56 13.75 -6.22 -12.54
C GLY A 56 14.38 -7.15 -13.57
N ALA A 57 13.56 -7.83 -14.37
CA ALA A 57 14.04 -8.68 -15.46
C ALA A 57 14.83 -7.86 -16.50
N GLN A 58 14.34 -6.66 -16.83
CA GLN A 58 15.03 -5.73 -17.73
C GLN A 58 16.35 -5.24 -17.12
N ALA A 59 16.35 -4.83 -15.86
CA ALA A 59 17.54 -4.38 -15.14
C ALA A 59 18.62 -5.47 -15.11
N LEU A 60 18.23 -6.72 -14.83
CA LEU A 60 19.15 -7.85 -14.79
C LEU A 60 19.79 -8.10 -16.17
N SER A 61 19.00 -8.12 -17.24
CA SER A 61 19.49 -8.32 -18.62
C SER A 61 20.49 -7.23 -19.01
N GLN A 62 20.17 -5.95 -18.73
CA GLN A 62 21.08 -4.83 -19.02
C GLN A 62 22.35 -4.90 -18.16
N THR A 63 22.24 -5.31 -16.91
CA THR A 63 23.40 -5.45 -16.01
C THR A 63 24.36 -6.51 -16.52
N VAL A 64 23.88 -7.68 -16.93
CA VAL A 64 24.73 -8.76 -17.45
C VAL A 64 25.45 -8.30 -18.74
N ALA A 65 24.74 -7.67 -19.66
CA ALA A 65 25.33 -7.11 -20.86
C ALA A 65 26.40 -6.04 -20.53
N GLY A 66 26.07 -5.08 -19.70
CA GLY A 66 26.99 -4.00 -19.35
C GLY A 66 28.22 -4.42 -18.55
N LEU A 67 28.11 -5.51 -17.77
CA LEU A 67 29.30 -6.12 -17.13
C LEU A 67 30.19 -6.81 -18.16
N ALA A 68 29.62 -7.52 -19.14
CA ALA A 68 30.36 -8.17 -20.22
C ALA A 68 31.08 -7.15 -21.11
N ASP A 69 30.45 -6.02 -21.40
CA ASP A 69 30.98 -4.95 -22.25
C ASP A 69 31.88 -3.96 -21.48
N GLY A 70 31.97 -4.07 -20.15
CA GLY A 70 32.73 -3.18 -19.29
C GLY A 70 32.12 -1.76 -19.18
N THR A 71 30.83 -1.58 -19.49
CA THR A 71 30.14 -0.27 -19.45
C THR A 71 29.53 0.04 -18.09
N ILE A 72 29.38 -0.96 -17.21
CA ILE A 72 28.88 -0.77 -15.84
C ILE A 72 30.06 -0.74 -14.87
N THR A 73 30.11 0.34 -14.06
CA THR A 73 31.05 0.47 -12.95
C THR A 73 30.29 0.32 -11.64
N PRO A 74 30.70 -0.58 -10.72
CA PRO A 74 30.07 -0.73 -9.42
C PRO A 74 30.19 0.56 -8.60
N VAL A 75 29.10 0.93 -7.92
CA VAL A 75 29.01 2.11 -7.05
C VAL A 75 28.73 1.68 -5.62
N LYS A 76 29.57 2.06 -4.69
CA LYS A 76 29.41 1.72 -3.28
C LYS A 76 28.15 2.34 -2.71
N GLN A 77 27.39 1.55 -1.94
CA GLN A 77 26.22 2.06 -1.22
C GLN A 77 26.63 3.00 -0.07
N ASP A 78 25.86 4.06 0.15
CA ASP A 78 26.00 4.89 1.35
C ASP A 78 25.09 4.33 2.46
N GLY A 79 25.65 3.60 3.37
CA GLY A 79 24.93 2.98 4.49
C GLY A 79 24.20 3.97 5.40
N ARG A 80 24.49 5.27 5.33
CA ARG A 80 23.77 6.32 6.08
C ARG A 80 22.36 6.57 5.52
N LEU A 81 22.13 6.20 4.26
CA LEU A 81 20.85 6.34 3.58
C LEU A 81 19.98 5.07 3.69
N ALA A 82 20.49 4.03 4.32
CA ALA A 82 19.79 2.77 4.48
C ALA A 82 18.56 2.96 5.37
N THR A 83 17.41 2.41 4.93
CA THR A 83 16.18 2.33 5.69
C THR A 83 15.83 0.88 5.96
N TYR A 84 15.11 0.63 7.05
CA TYR A 84 14.70 -0.72 7.40
C TYR A 84 13.23 -0.95 7.02
N ALA A 85 12.98 -1.96 6.18
CA ALA A 85 11.65 -2.38 5.78
C ALA A 85 11.31 -3.75 6.44
N PRO A 86 10.73 -3.77 7.65
CA PRO A 86 10.43 -5.00 8.37
C PRO A 86 9.42 -5.87 7.61
N MET A 87 9.34 -7.15 7.98
CA MET A 87 8.21 -7.99 7.54
C MET A 87 6.92 -7.41 8.08
N LEU A 88 5.86 -7.40 7.23
CA LEU A 88 4.55 -6.95 7.66
C LEU A 88 3.92 -7.98 8.61
N ASP A 89 3.39 -7.47 9.72
CA ASP A 89 2.56 -8.23 10.65
C ASP A 89 1.08 -7.94 10.35
N LYS A 90 0.21 -8.90 10.60
CA LYS A 90 -1.25 -8.73 10.47
C LYS A 90 -1.81 -7.62 11.37
N LYS A 91 -1.11 -7.28 12.44
CA LYS A 91 -1.50 -6.18 13.36
C LYS A 91 -1.54 -4.81 12.67
N ILE A 92 -0.70 -4.59 11.65
CA ILE A 92 -0.70 -3.32 10.90
C ILE A 92 -1.98 -3.15 10.07
N ALA A 93 -2.74 -4.23 9.84
CA ALA A 93 -3.90 -4.22 8.96
C ALA A 93 -5.13 -3.52 9.57
N GLU A 94 -5.19 -3.36 10.88
CA GLU A 94 -6.31 -2.69 11.54
C GLU A 94 -6.29 -1.18 11.30
N LEU A 95 -7.41 -0.64 10.80
CA LEU A 95 -7.53 0.77 10.48
C LEU A 95 -7.76 1.59 11.76
N ASP A 96 -6.79 2.41 12.10
CA ASP A 96 -6.90 3.43 13.15
C ASP A 96 -7.43 4.73 12.53
N PHE A 97 -8.72 4.96 12.62
CA PHE A 97 -9.37 6.13 12.05
C PHE A 97 -8.93 7.46 12.68
N THR A 98 -8.17 7.48 13.77
CA THR A 98 -7.60 8.72 14.30
C THR A 98 -6.49 9.29 13.43
N ARG A 99 -5.96 8.50 12.50
CA ARG A 99 -4.93 8.90 11.53
C ARG A 99 -5.54 9.66 10.35
N PRO A 100 -4.73 10.44 9.61
CA PRO A 100 -5.18 11.13 8.39
C PRO A 100 -5.68 10.16 7.30
N ALA A 101 -6.70 10.56 6.55
CA ALA A 101 -7.28 9.76 5.47
C ALA A 101 -6.22 9.35 4.41
N ARG A 102 -5.27 10.23 4.07
CA ARG A 102 -4.19 9.92 3.12
C ARG A 102 -3.28 8.80 3.61
N GLU A 103 -2.95 8.77 4.89
CA GLU A 103 -2.14 7.70 5.47
C GLU A 103 -2.87 6.36 5.46
N LEU A 104 -4.15 6.36 5.81
CA LEU A 104 -4.98 5.15 5.77
C LEU A 104 -5.23 4.66 4.34
N HIS A 105 -5.40 5.57 3.38
CA HIS A 105 -5.48 5.23 1.96
C HIS A 105 -4.20 4.52 1.49
N ASN A 106 -3.02 5.08 1.83
CA ASN A 106 -1.73 4.45 1.52
C ASN A 106 -1.59 3.08 2.20
N LEU A 107 -2.05 2.94 3.45
CA LEU A 107 -2.05 1.67 4.16
C LEU A 107 -2.92 0.63 3.44
N ILE A 108 -4.16 1.01 3.06
CA ILE A 108 -5.10 0.10 2.35
C ILE A 108 -4.48 -0.40 1.04
N ARG A 109 -3.96 0.49 0.19
CA ARG A 109 -3.37 0.10 -1.09
C ARG A 109 -2.03 -0.65 -0.92
N GLY A 110 -1.23 -0.33 0.10
CA GLY A 110 0.02 -1.02 0.42
C GLY A 110 -0.18 -2.42 0.99
N LEU A 111 -1.35 -2.70 1.58
CA LEU A 111 -1.72 -4.02 2.10
C LEU A 111 -2.54 -4.86 1.11
N SER A 112 -2.84 -4.36 -0.09
CA SER A 112 -3.60 -5.08 -1.11
C SER A 112 -2.65 -5.77 -2.11
N PRO A 113 -2.76 -7.09 -2.35
CA PRO A 113 -3.85 -8.01 -1.97
C PRO A 113 -3.69 -8.68 -0.60
N TRP A 114 -2.60 -8.53 0.10
CA TRP A 114 -2.33 -9.18 1.39
C TRP A 114 -1.47 -8.28 2.31
N PRO A 115 -1.77 -8.22 3.63
CA PRO A 115 -2.79 -8.96 4.40
C PRO A 115 -4.22 -8.42 4.28
N VAL A 116 -4.46 -7.33 3.60
CA VAL A 116 -5.70 -6.56 3.44
C VAL A 116 -6.04 -5.78 4.71
N ALA A 117 -6.25 -4.48 4.57
CA ALA A 117 -6.68 -3.62 5.67
C ALA A 117 -8.07 -4.04 6.19
N LEU A 118 -8.30 -3.87 7.48
CA LEU A 118 -9.52 -4.31 8.14
C LEU A 118 -10.00 -3.29 9.18
N THR A 119 -11.29 -3.35 9.44
CA THR A 119 -11.97 -2.69 10.57
C THR A 119 -13.11 -3.59 11.03
N HIS A 120 -13.97 -3.08 11.93
CA HIS A 120 -15.15 -3.81 12.40
C HIS A 120 -16.43 -3.04 12.06
N LEU A 121 -17.46 -3.79 11.70
CA LEU A 121 -18.82 -3.30 11.48
C LEU A 121 -19.79 -4.17 12.27
N ASP A 122 -20.47 -3.60 13.25
CA ASP A 122 -21.39 -4.30 14.16
C ASP A 122 -20.71 -5.55 14.81
N GLY A 123 -19.45 -5.40 15.23
CA GLY A 123 -18.66 -6.46 15.86
C GLY A 123 -18.17 -7.56 14.89
N LYS A 124 -18.42 -7.43 13.57
CA LYS A 124 -17.92 -8.35 12.54
C LYS A 124 -16.75 -7.73 11.80
N LEU A 125 -15.76 -8.56 11.46
CA LEU A 125 -14.61 -8.12 10.71
C LEU A 125 -15.03 -7.68 9.29
N LEU A 126 -14.63 -6.45 8.92
CA LEU A 126 -14.82 -5.87 7.60
C LEU A 126 -13.46 -5.61 6.96
N LYS A 127 -13.12 -6.35 5.91
CA LYS A 127 -11.92 -6.07 5.10
C LYS A 127 -12.20 -4.95 4.11
N VAL A 128 -11.23 -4.03 3.98
CA VAL A 128 -11.27 -2.93 3.02
C VAL A 128 -10.21 -3.19 1.96
N HIS A 129 -10.65 -3.60 0.77
CA HIS A 129 -9.76 -3.95 -0.34
C HIS A 129 -9.37 -2.75 -1.19
N LYS A 130 -10.27 -1.75 -1.27
CA LYS A 130 -10.05 -0.52 -2.02
C LYS A 130 -10.78 0.63 -1.37
N ALA A 131 -10.13 1.78 -1.29
CA ALA A 131 -10.71 3.03 -0.82
C ALA A 131 -10.18 4.19 -1.67
N ALA A 132 -10.81 5.36 -1.54
CA ALA A 132 -10.33 6.62 -2.07
C ALA A 132 -10.41 7.69 -0.99
N VAL A 133 -9.58 8.74 -1.08
CA VAL A 133 -9.73 9.92 -0.22
C VAL A 133 -10.97 10.69 -0.65
N ALA A 134 -11.88 10.96 0.28
CA ALA A 134 -13.10 11.73 0.04
C ALA A 134 -12.88 13.19 0.48
N GLU A 135 -12.89 14.09 -0.49
CA GLU A 135 -12.72 15.52 -0.23
C GLU A 135 -14.02 16.18 0.27
N GLY A 136 -13.88 17.20 1.11
CA GLY A 136 -15.02 17.99 1.61
C GLY A 136 -15.80 17.34 2.75
N TYR A 137 -15.31 16.23 3.30
CA TYR A 137 -15.91 15.53 4.44
C TYR A 137 -15.02 15.66 5.68
N SER A 138 -15.65 15.84 6.83
CA SER A 138 -14.99 15.82 8.15
C SER A 138 -15.98 15.41 9.22
N GLY A 139 -15.50 14.78 10.28
CA GLY A 139 -16.34 14.31 11.38
C GLY A 139 -15.52 13.60 12.46
N GLU A 140 -16.21 13.01 13.43
CA GLU A 140 -15.57 12.20 14.45
C GLU A 140 -14.94 10.93 13.82
N PRO A 141 -13.65 10.65 14.05
CA PRO A 141 -12.97 9.49 13.46
C PRO A 141 -13.73 8.16 13.65
N GLY A 142 -13.82 7.38 12.59
CA GLY A 142 -14.55 6.11 12.56
C GLY A 142 -16.07 6.25 12.32
N THR A 143 -16.58 7.47 12.16
CA THR A 143 -18.02 7.71 11.95
C THR A 143 -18.37 7.71 10.47
N LEU A 144 -19.44 7.02 10.11
CA LEU A 144 -19.99 7.04 8.74
C LEU A 144 -20.62 8.42 8.46
N LEU A 145 -20.12 9.11 7.43
CA LEU A 145 -20.55 10.46 7.02
C LEU A 145 -21.54 10.44 5.85
N ASP A 146 -21.48 9.42 5.02
CA ASP A 146 -22.38 9.20 3.89
C ASP A 146 -22.68 7.70 3.76
N SER A 147 -23.93 7.33 4.01
CA SER A 147 -24.36 5.94 3.97
C SER A 147 -24.61 5.40 2.56
N LYS A 148 -24.66 6.27 1.53
CA LYS A 148 -24.83 5.86 0.13
C LYS A 148 -23.47 5.58 -0.54
N ARG A 149 -22.43 6.25 -0.07
CA ARG A 149 -21.07 6.13 -0.61
C ARG A 149 -20.08 5.44 0.34
N MET A 150 -20.52 5.05 1.53
CA MET A 150 -19.67 4.47 2.58
C MET A 150 -18.44 5.34 2.90
N ILE A 151 -18.70 6.64 3.15
CA ILE A 151 -17.65 7.60 3.53
C ILE A 151 -17.49 7.59 5.05
N VAL A 152 -16.26 7.35 5.51
CA VAL A 152 -15.91 7.24 6.93
C VAL A 152 -14.92 8.34 7.30
N ALA A 153 -15.21 9.05 8.39
CA ALA A 153 -14.36 10.11 8.91
C ALA A 153 -13.03 9.55 9.42
N CYS A 154 -11.96 10.32 9.19
CA CYS A 154 -10.62 10.06 9.68
C CYS A 154 -10.16 11.23 10.58
N GLY A 155 -8.99 11.13 11.21
CA GLY A 155 -8.44 12.20 12.04
C GLY A 155 -8.25 13.50 11.24
N GLU A 156 -7.94 13.39 9.97
CA GLU A 156 -7.96 14.46 8.98
C GLU A 156 -8.59 13.93 7.69
N GLY A 157 -9.64 14.59 7.19
CA GLY A 157 -10.38 14.18 6.01
C GLY A 157 -11.24 12.93 6.21
N ALA A 158 -11.55 12.24 5.12
CA ALA A 158 -12.38 11.05 5.12
C ALA A 158 -11.97 10.07 4.02
N LEU A 159 -12.36 8.80 4.17
CA LEU A 159 -12.18 7.74 3.20
C LEU A 159 -13.53 7.26 2.66
N GLU A 160 -13.64 7.13 1.36
CA GLU A 160 -14.70 6.37 0.70
C GLU A 160 -14.24 4.92 0.52
N PHE A 161 -14.94 3.96 1.14
CA PHE A 161 -14.69 2.55 0.89
C PHE A 161 -15.33 2.15 -0.42
N LEU A 162 -14.54 1.64 -1.36
CA LEU A 162 -14.99 1.27 -2.70
C LEU A 162 -15.25 -0.23 -2.83
N THR A 163 -14.39 -1.06 -2.25
CA THR A 163 -14.52 -2.52 -2.30
C THR A 163 -14.27 -3.10 -0.93
N VAL A 164 -15.26 -3.84 -0.42
CA VAL A 164 -15.25 -4.37 0.94
C VAL A 164 -15.58 -5.87 0.96
N GLN A 165 -15.27 -6.50 2.09
CA GLN A 165 -15.62 -7.90 2.35
C GLN A 165 -15.94 -8.07 3.84
N LEU A 166 -17.21 -8.30 4.16
CA LEU A 166 -17.60 -8.64 5.51
C LEU A 166 -17.26 -10.11 5.82
N GLU A 167 -16.97 -10.38 7.07
CA GLU A 167 -16.75 -11.74 7.58
C GLU A 167 -17.88 -12.70 7.13
N GLY A 168 -17.48 -13.85 6.57
CA GLY A 168 -18.42 -14.85 6.04
C GLY A 168 -19.07 -14.50 4.70
N ALA A 169 -18.76 -13.33 4.09
CA ALA A 169 -19.32 -12.90 2.80
C ALA A 169 -18.26 -12.87 1.70
N LYS A 170 -18.72 -12.68 0.45
CA LYS A 170 -17.82 -12.45 -0.70
C LYS A 170 -17.36 -10.99 -0.73
N ARG A 171 -16.17 -10.77 -1.31
CA ARG A 171 -15.70 -9.45 -1.70
C ARG A 171 -16.68 -8.83 -2.72
N MET A 172 -17.06 -7.57 -2.54
CA MET A 172 -17.97 -6.85 -3.40
C MET A 172 -17.76 -5.33 -3.34
N ASP A 173 -18.30 -4.62 -4.31
CA ASP A 173 -18.29 -3.17 -4.29
C ASP A 173 -19.20 -2.63 -3.18
N ALA A 174 -18.82 -1.52 -2.57
CA ALA A 174 -19.59 -0.90 -1.49
C ALA A 174 -21.01 -0.52 -1.93
N SER A 175 -21.21 -0.13 -3.19
CA SER A 175 -22.53 0.15 -3.78
C SER A 175 -23.45 -1.07 -3.81
N VAL A 176 -22.90 -2.29 -3.86
CA VAL A 176 -23.64 -3.55 -3.76
C VAL A 176 -23.84 -3.97 -2.31
N PHE A 177 -22.86 -3.65 -1.46
CA PHE A 177 -22.88 -3.99 -0.03
C PHE A 177 -23.92 -3.19 0.76
N LEU A 178 -24.02 -1.89 0.51
CA LEU A 178 -24.83 -0.93 1.27
C LEU A 178 -26.35 -1.18 1.22
N PRO A 179 -26.99 -1.49 0.05
CA PRO A 179 -28.45 -1.68 -0.01
C PRO A 179 -28.98 -2.80 0.88
N GLY A 180 -28.16 -3.80 1.20
CA GLY A 180 -28.51 -4.91 2.10
C GLY A 180 -28.37 -4.60 3.58
N ARG A 181 -28.02 -3.35 3.95
CA ARG A 181 -27.70 -2.95 5.32
C ARG A 181 -28.34 -1.63 5.69
N ARG A 182 -28.81 -1.54 6.92
CA ARG A 182 -29.36 -0.29 7.48
C ARG A 182 -28.25 0.52 8.15
N LEU A 183 -27.32 1.03 7.34
CA LEU A 183 -26.26 1.91 7.83
C LEU A 183 -26.73 3.37 7.71
N GLU A 184 -26.75 4.07 8.81
CA GLU A 184 -27.13 5.49 8.88
C GLU A 184 -25.89 6.36 9.10
N VAL A 185 -25.97 7.62 8.72
CA VAL A 185 -24.96 8.63 9.08
C VAL A 185 -24.85 8.68 10.60
N GLY A 186 -23.60 8.69 11.09
CA GLY A 186 -23.31 8.60 12.53
C GLY A 186 -22.99 7.17 13.01
N HIS A 187 -23.21 6.13 12.18
CA HIS A 187 -22.81 4.77 12.52
C HIS A 187 -21.30 4.67 12.70
N ARG A 188 -20.81 3.97 13.73
CA ARG A 188 -19.37 3.83 14.01
C ARG A 188 -18.81 2.51 13.48
N LEU A 189 -17.62 2.61 12.91
CA LEU A 189 -16.75 1.50 12.53
C LEU A 189 -15.56 1.45 13.50
N GLY A 190 -15.08 0.22 13.82
CA GLY A 190 -13.96 0.01 14.75
C GLY A 190 -14.34 -0.75 15.98
#